data_a82ab1c222175443c2b7bdf99a45acef
#
_entry.id   a82ab1c222175443c2b7bdf99a45acef
#
_cell.length_a   1.000
_cell.length_b   1.000
_cell.length_c   1.000
_cell.angle_alpha   90.00
_cell.angle_beta   90.00
_cell.angle_gamma   90.00
#
_symmetry.space_group_name_H-M   'P 1'
#
loop_
_entity.id
_entity.type
_entity.pdbx_description
1 polymer ?
#
loop_
_entity_poly.entity_id
_entity_poly.type
_entity_poly.pdbx_seq_one_letter_code
_entity_poly.pdbx_strand_id
1 'polypeptide(L)'
;MLVEAKVPLKVTLFGEHAVVYNKPAIAMTISESLTVRVHENDKFLVVSPSLHVKGVKLNLEEMKVESEEAKKVLQYVIEVLNYFGNKKPAKVEINSTVEPSVGLGTSAAVIVGTVAAYSAYLGMELSKDEIARISHSIELKVQGIASRMDTFSETYGGLIYFPEGGNGFEKLNAKVNLTAGYIKRSMTTAEVLWRVRKLKESNELLFNKIMDMIEEITKKARMSIDNQDELGLLMY
;
A
#
# COMPACT_ATOMS: atom_id res chain seq x y z
N MET A 1 11.30 20.52 15.33
CA MET A 1 11.53 20.13 13.90
C MET A 1 10.23 19.50 13.38
N LEU A 2 9.79 19.87 12.18
CA LEU A 2 8.66 19.26 11.46
C LEU A 2 9.17 18.64 10.18
N VAL A 3 8.78 17.40 9.93
CA VAL A 3 9.03 16.70 8.66
C VAL A 3 7.69 16.25 8.09
N GLU A 4 7.50 16.43 6.79
CA GLU A 4 6.28 16.02 6.09
C GLU A 4 6.61 15.11 4.91
N ALA A 5 5.88 14.01 4.78
CA ALA A 5 5.87 13.15 3.60
C ALA A 5 4.46 13.09 3.03
N LYS A 6 4.31 13.38 1.73
CA LYS A 6 3.06 13.25 1.00
C LYS A 6 3.15 12.07 0.04
N VAL A 7 2.26 11.11 0.20
CA VAL A 7 2.23 9.84 -0.54
C VAL A 7 0.99 9.80 -1.41
N PRO A 8 1.12 9.66 -2.74
CA PRO A 8 -0.04 9.46 -3.60
C PRO A 8 -0.66 8.09 -3.32
N LEU A 9 -1.98 8.00 -3.36
CA LEU A 9 -2.68 6.72 -3.33
C LEU A 9 -2.66 6.07 -4.71
N LYS A 10 -3.02 4.78 -4.79
CA LYS A 10 -2.98 4.02 -6.03
C LYS A 10 -4.29 3.27 -6.32
N VAL A 11 -4.49 2.95 -7.59
CA VAL A 11 -5.44 1.95 -8.07
C VAL A 11 -4.69 0.84 -8.79
N THR A 12 -5.13 -0.40 -8.63
CA THR A 12 -4.68 -1.52 -9.44
C THR A 12 -5.55 -1.56 -10.69
N LEU A 13 -4.95 -1.51 -11.86
CA LEU A 13 -5.65 -1.60 -13.12
C LEU A 13 -5.81 -3.05 -13.56
N PHE A 14 -4.74 -3.84 -13.43
CA PHE A 14 -4.68 -5.25 -13.84
C PHE A 14 -3.81 -6.05 -12.88
N GLY A 15 -4.07 -7.35 -12.74
CA GLY A 15 -3.24 -8.26 -11.97
C GLY A 15 -3.51 -8.27 -10.46
N GLU A 16 -4.62 -7.63 -10.01
CA GLU A 16 -5.00 -7.70 -8.58
C GLU A 16 -5.11 -9.16 -8.11
N HIS A 17 -4.67 -9.44 -6.90
CA HIS A 17 -4.50 -10.77 -6.30
C HIS A 17 -3.44 -11.63 -6.97
N ALA A 18 -3.36 -11.68 -8.31
CA ALA A 18 -2.40 -12.52 -9.03
C ALA A 18 -0.95 -12.09 -8.77
N VAL A 19 -0.71 -10.81 -8.55
CA VAL A 19 0.61 -10.24 -8.22
C VAL A 19 1.21 -10.84 -6.93
N VAL A 20 0.39 -11.26 -5.98
CA VAL A 20 0.84 -11.96 -4.76
C VAL A 20 1.40 -13.35 -5.07
N TYR A 21 1.01 -13.91 -6.21
CA TYR A 21 1.49 -15.19 -6.74
C TYR A 21 2.52 -15.03 -7.87
N ASN A 22 3.24 -13.89 -7.86
CA ASN A 22 4.29 -13.54 -8.81
C ASN A 22 3.84 -13.39 -10.27
N LYS A 23 2.54 -13.18 -10.52
CA LYS A 23 2.02 -12.81 -11.82
C LYS A 23 2.18 -11.29 -12.05
N PRO A 24 2.20 -10.81 -13.31
CA PRO A 24 2.34 -9.39 -13.59
C PRO A 24 1.14 -8.58 -13.09
N ALA A 25 1.38 -7.28 -12.86
CA ALA A 25 0.34 -6.32 -12.50
C ALA A 25 0.62 -4.94 -13.10
N ILE A 26 -0.43 -4.14 -13.24
CA ILE A 26 -0.35 -2.72 -13.60
C ILE A 26 -1.07 -1.92 -12.51
N ALA A 27 -0.37 -0.97 -11.93
CA ALA A 27 -0.92 -0.04 -10.95
C ALA A 27 -0.63 1.41 -11.36
N MET A 28 -1.52 2.31 -10.97
CA MET A 28 -1.40 3.74 -11.24
C MET A 28 -1.65 4.53 -9.97
N THR A 29 -0.81 5.53 -9.69
CA THR A 29 -1.09 6.49 -8.65
C THR A 29 -2.13 7.52 -9.12
N ILE A 30 -2.92 8.00 -8.17
CA ILE A 30 -4.02 8.95 -8.40
C ILE A 30 -3.74 10.27 -7.68
N SER A 31 -4.61 11.27 -7.88
CA SER A 31 -4.50 12.59 -7.24
C SER A 31 -4.75 12.57 -5.73
N GLU A 32 -5.50 11.56 -5.26
CA GLU A 32 -5.73 11.36 -3.84
C GLU A 32 -4.43 10.99 -3.13
N SER A 33 -4.28 11.44 -1.90
CA SER A 33 -3.02 11.28 -1.18
C SER A 33 -3.21 11.12 0.33
N LEU A 34 -2.18 10.58 0.95
CA LEU A 34 -2.02 10.52 2.39
C LEU A 34 -0.79 11.33 2.79
N THR A 35 -0.91 12.14 3.83
CA THR A 35 0.18 12.96 4.37
C THR A 35 0.54 12.46 5.75
N VAL A 36 1.83 12.22 5.98
CA VAL A 36 2.38 11.93 7.30
C VAL A 36 3.27 13.09 7.73
N ARG A 37 2.99 13.64 8.92
CA ARG A 37 3.81 14.66 9.58
C ARG A 37 4.42 14.11 10.84
N VAL A 38 5.71 14.32 11.00
CA VAL A 38 6.45 13.92 12.20
C VAL A 38 6.94 15.18 12.92
N HIS A 39 6.49 15.35 14.15
CA HIS A 39 6.87 16.47 15.03
C HIS A 39 7.69 15.98 16.19
N GLU A 40 8.59 16.82 16.67
CA GLU A 40 9.26 16.60 17.96
C GLU A 40 8.23 16.52 19.09
N ASN A 41 8.39 15.54 19.96
CA ASN A 41 7.51 15.32 21.10
C ASN A 41 8.26 14.53 22.17
N ASP A 42 7.88 14.68 23.45
CA ASP A 42 8.50 13.98 24.58
C ASP A 42 8.17 12.50 24.64
N LYS A 43 7.05 12.10 24.01
CA LYS A 43 6.56 10.72 23.97
C LYS A 43 6.09 10.37 22.56
N PHE A 44 6.05 9.10 22.24
CA PHE A 44 5.40 8.66 21.01
C PHE A 44 3.89 8.91 21.09
N LEU A 45 3.36 9.63 20.10
CA LEU A 45 1.95 9.95 19.97
C LEU A 45 1.54 9.79 18.51
N VAL A 46 0.49 9.03 18.24
CA VAL A 46 -0.10 8.92 16.90
C VAL A 46 -1.46 9.56 16.87
N VAL A 47 -1.70 10.41 15.87
CA VAL A 47 -2.96 11.11 15.64
C VAL A 47 -3.36 10.93 14.17
N SER A 48 -4.54 10.41 13.92
CA SER A 48 -5.09 10.32 12.57
C SER A 48 -6.62 10.44 12.60
N PRO A 49 -7.18 11.65 12.62
CA PRO A 49 -8.62 11.85 12.64
C PRO A 49 -9.32 11.23 11.43
N SER A 50 -8.69 11.32 10.25
CA SER A 50 -9.21 10.77 8.98
C SER A 50 -9.24 9.23 8.96
N LEU A 51 -8.44 8.57 9.78
CA LEU A 51 -8.38 7.12 9.92
C LEU A 51 -8.90 6.65 11.30
N HIS A 52 -9.74 7.46 11.94
CA HIS A 52 -10.37 7.20 13.23
C HIS A 52 -9.43 7.03 14.43
N VAL A 53 -8.19 7.53 14.34
CA VAL A 53 -7.23 7.54 15.45
C VAL A 53 -7.23 8.90 16.15
N LYS A 54 -7.88 9.00 17.31
CA LYS A 54 -8.05 10.24 18.10
C LYS A 54 -6.94 10.49 19.12
N GLY A 55 -5.67 10.33 18.73
CA GLY A 55 -4.55 10.64 19.63
C GLY A 55 -4.25 9.51 20.62
N VAL A 56 -3.68 8.42 20.12
CA VAL A 56 -3.22 7.31 20.95
C VAL A 56 -1.79 7.59 21.42
N LYS A 57 -1.61 7.75 22.72
CA LYS A 57 -0.28 7.68 23.33
C LYS A 57 0.21 6.25 23.21
N LEU A 58 1.29 6.05 22.46
CA LEU A 58 1.90 4.74 22.40
C LEU A 58 2.68 4.49 23.69
N ASN A 59 2.04 3.81 24.65
CA ASN A 59 2.78 3.00 25.58
C ASN A 59 3.03 1.67 24.86
N LEU A 60 4.28 1.36 24.52
CA LEU A 60 4.64 0.17 23.73
C LEU A 60 4.23 -1.15 24.42
N GLU A 61 3.78 -1.09 25.68
CA GLU A 61 3.40 -2.24 26.48
C GLU A 61 1.85 -2.47 26.58
N GLU A 62 1.02 -1.44 26.32
CA GLU A 62 -0.44 -1.56 26.45
C GLU A 62 -1.19 -0.83 25.33
N MET A 63 -1.62 -1.55 24.29
CA MET A 63 -2.49 -1.01 23.25
C MET A 63 -3.96 -1.32 23.54
N LYS A 64 -4.72 -0.32 24.00
CA LYS A 64 -6.19 -0.34 23.94
C LYS A 64 -6.66 0.58 22.82
N VAL A 65 -7.25 0.03 21.76
CA VAL A 65 -7.75 0.76 20.60
C VAL A 65 -9.19 0.37 20.31
N GLU A 66 -10.04 1.38 20.06
CA GLU A 66 -11.49 1.20 19.95
C GLU A 66 -11.99 0.60 18.64
N SER A 67 -11.20 0.64 17.56
CA SER A 67 -11.58 0.08 16.25
C SER A 67 -10.49 -0.76 15.60
N GLU A 68 -10.89 -1.76 14.82
CA GLU A 68 -9.93 -2.64 14.12
C GLU A 68 -9.12 -1.88 13.03
N GLU A 69 -9.74 -0.88 12.37
CA GLU A 69 -9.03 -0.03 11.41
C GLU A 69 -7.95 0.81 12.10
N ALA A 70 -8.27 1.38 13.26
CA ALA A 70 -7.31 2.14 14.06
C ALA A 70 -6.17 1.24 14.58
N LYS A 71 -6.47 0.00 15.00
CA LYS A 71 -5.44 -0.98 15.39
C LYS A 71 -4.45 -1.25 14.26
N LYS A 72 -4.93 -1.46 13.03
CA LYS A 72 -4.08 -1.71 11.88
C LYS A 72 -3.16 -0.53 11.56
N VAL A 73 -3.71 0.69 11.52
CA VAL A 73 -2.91 1.90 11.30
C VAL A 73 -1.82 2.03 12.35
N LEU A 74 -2.17 1.83 13.62
CA LEU A 74 -1.22 1.89 14.73
C LEU A 74 -0.15 0.81 14.62
N GLN A 75 -0.53 -0.42 14.26
CA GLN A 75 0.39 -1.53 14.09
C GLN A 75 1.45 -1.22 13.01
N TYR A 76 1.04 -0.64 11.86
CA TYR A 76 1.98 -0.22 10.83
C TYR A 76 2.95 0.86 11.34
N VAL A 77 2.43 1.90 11.99
CA VAL A 77 3.28 2.95 12.57
C VAL A 77 4.26 2.39 13.59
N ILE A 78 3.80 1.53 14.51
CA ILE A 78 4.65 0.90 15.51
C ILE A 78 5.74 0.06 14.87
N GLU A 79 5.42 -0.73 13.84
CA GLU A 79 6.43 -1.54 13.16
C GLU A 79 7.47 -0.69 12.42
N VAL A 80 7.08 0.48 11.88
CA VAL A 80 8.04 1.45 11.34
C VAL A 80 8.94 2.00 12.45
N LEU A 81 8.38 2.45 13.57
CA LEU A 81 9.16 2.95 14.71
C LEU A 81 10.12 1.88 15.23
N ASN A 82 9.65 0.65 15.38
CA ASN A 82 10.46 -0.50 15.80
C ASN A 82 11.62 -0.78 14.82
N TYR A 83 11.36 -0.71 13.51
CA TYR A 83 12.39 -0.89 12.49
C TYR A 83 13.55 0.09 12.68
N PHE A 84 13.28 1.34 13.04
CA PHE A 84 14.28 2.35 13.34
C PHE A 84 14.77 2.33 14.80
N GLY A 85 14.38 1.34 15.59
CA GLY A 85 14.83 1.12 16.97
C GLY A 85 14.26 2.10 18.00
N ASN A 86 13.11 2.72 17.74
CA ASN A 86 12.43 3.67 18.65
C ASN A 86 13.35 4.78 19.18
N LYS A 87 14.29 5.26 18.35
CA LYS A 87 15.42 6.07 18.78
C LYS A 87 15.03 7.45 19.33
N LYS A 88 13.96 8.04 18.79
CA LYS A 88 13.61 9.43 19.13
C LYS A 88 12.08 9.55 19.19
N PRO A 89 11.51 9.87 20.37
CA PRO A 89 10.07 10.10 20.50
C PRO A 89 9.57 11.19 19.56
N ALA A 90 8.35 11.00 19.03
CA ALA A 90 7.76 11.92 18.09
C ALA A 90 6.24 11.85 18.11
N LYS A 91 5.59 12.93 17.70
CA LYS A 91 4.18 12.94 17.32
C LYS A 91 4.08 12.64 15.83
N VAL A 92 3.38 11.57 15.47
CA VAL A 92 3.09 11.17 14.09
C VAL A 92 1.64 11.53 13.78
N GLU A 93 1.43 12.47 12.87
CA GLU A 93 0.12 12.87 12.38
C GLU A 93 -0.11 12.31 10.98
N ILE A 94 -1.23 11.62 10.77
CA ILE A 94 -1.59 11.00 9.51
C ILE A 94 -2.92 11.58 9.05
N ASN A 95 -2.95 12.13 7.83
CA ASN A 95 -4.15 12.68 7.20
C ASN A 95 -4.31 12.08 5.82
N SER A 96 -5.47 11.49 5.56
CA SER A 96 -5.85 10.93 4.26
C SER A 96 -6.97 11.74 3.64
N THR A 97 -6.93 11.91 2.31
CA THR A 97 -8.01 12.55 1.55
C THR A 97 -9.20 11.62 1.31
N VAL A 98 -9.03 10.33 1.57
CA VAL A 98 -10.06 9.30 1.43
C VAL A 98 -10.24 8.51 2.72
N GLU A 99 -11.41 7.90 2.88
CA GLU A 99 -11.69 6.99 3.99
C GLU A 99 -10.81 5.72 3.91
N PRO A 100 -10.51 5.08 5.06
CA PRO A 100 -9.79 3.81 5.07
C PRO A 100 -10.63 2.69 4.43
N SER A 101 -9.95 1.62 3.99
CA SER A 101 -10.58 0.39 3.47
C SER A 101 -11.35 0.53 2.15
N VAL A 102 -11.08 1.57 1.37
CA VAL A 102 -11.68 1.74 0.03
C VAL A 102 -10.90 1.05 -1.10
N GLY A 103 -9.78 0.42 -0.79
CA GLY A 103 -8.96 -0.33 -1.78
C GLY A 103 -7.96 0.51 -2.56
N LEU A 104 -7.70 1.74 -2.13
CA LEU A 104 -6.79 2.68 -2.79
C LEU A 104 -5.36 2.68 -2.23
N GLY A 105 -4.93 1.61 -1.55
CA GLY A 105 -3.57 1.49 -1.03
C GLY A 105 -3.31 2.20 0.30
N THR A 106 -4.32 2.73 0.98
CA THR A 106 -4.16 3.53 2.22
C THR A 106 -3.23 2.90 3.26
N SER A 107 -3.23 1.57 3.40
CA SER A 107 -2.36 0.85 4.35
C SER A 107 -0.88 1.00 3.98
N ALA A 108 -0.55 0.78 2.72
CA ALA A 108 0.82 0.93 2.22
C ALA A 108 1.26 2.40 2.29
N ALA A 109 0.36 3.36 1.98
CA ALA A 109 0.65 4.78 2.09
C ALA A 109 0.98 5.22 3.53
N VAL A 110 0.32 4.65 4.55
CA VAL A 110 0.69 4.86 5.96
C VAL A 110 2.12 4.41 6.22
N ILE A 111 2.50 3.22 5.74
CA ILE A 111 3.85 2.69 5.93
C ILE A 111 4.88 3.57 5.20
N VAL A 112 4.69 3.79 3.90
CA VAL A 112 5.60 4.58 3.05
C VAL A 112 5.80 5.98 3.62
N GLY A 113 4.70 6.67 3.97
CA GLY A 113 4.75 8.00 4.54
C GLY A 113 5.45 8.05 5.90
N THR A 114 5.20 7.04 6.75
CA THR A 114 5.84 6.99 8.08
C THR A 114 7.33 6.65 7.94
N VAL A 115 7.72 5.72 7.07
CA VAL A 115 9.13 5.41 6.78
C VAL A 115 9.85 6.66 6.29
N ALA A 116 9.30 7.36 5.29
CA ALA A 116 9.91 8.55 4.72
C ALA A 116 10.01 9.70 5.75
N ALA A 117 8.93 10.02 6.45
CA ALA A 117 8.92 11.14 7.39
C ALA A 117 9.74 10.86 8.66
N TYR A 118 9.66 9.65 9.22
CA TYR A 118 10.36 9.34 10.46
C TYR A 118 11.86 9.13 10.22
N SER A 119 12.28 8.50 9.12
CA SER A 119 13.71 8.42 8.78
C SER A 119 14.34 9.81 8.61
N ALA A 120 13.67 10.71 7.89
CA ALA A 120 14.13 12.09 7.73
C ALA A 120 14.14 12.87 9.06
N TYR A 121 13.15 12.62 9.96
CA TYR A 121 13.15 13.18 11.32
C TYR A 121 14.34 12.69 12.16
N LEU A 122 14.82 11.47 11.91
CA LEU A 122 16.06 10.94 12.51
C LEU A 122 17.34 11.47 11.86
N GLY A 123 17.23 12.29 10.81
CA GLY A 123 18.37 12.79 10.04
C GLY A 123 18.95 11.78 9.05
N MET A 124 18.17 10.76 8.67
CA MET A 124 18.57 9.76 7.68
C MET A 124 18.08 10.18 6.29
N GLU A 125 18.95 10.08 5.28
CA GLU A 125 18.61 10.30 3.88
C GLU A 125 18.43 8.94 3.19
N LEU A 126 17.19 8.47 3.11
CA LEU A 126 16.87 7.23 2.40
C LEU A 126 16.51 7.53 0.94
N SER A 127 17.03 6.72 0.04
CA SER A 127 16.61 6.69 -1.36
C SER A 127 15.17 6.16 -1.50
N LYS A 128 14.52 6.45 -2.63
CA LYS A 128 13.19 5.88 -2.93
C LYS A 128 13.19 4.35 -2.89
N ASP A 129 14.26 3.71 -3.34
CA ASP A 129 14.36 2.25 -3.32
C ASP A 129 14.42 1.70 -1.89
N GLU A 130 15.19 2.33 -1.02
CA GLU A 130 15.24 1.96 0.41
C GLU A 130 13.89 2.16 1.08
N ILE A 131 13.22 3.31 0.86
CA ILE A 131 11.87 3.56 1.39
C ILE A 131 10.90 2.47 0.92
N ALA A 132 10.87 2.15 -0.37
CA ALA A 132 9.97 1.14 -0.93
C ALA A 132 10.24 -0.26 -0.35
N ARG A 133 11.52 -0.67 -0.25
CA ARG A 133 11.92 -1.98 0.29
C ARG A 133 11.62 -2.12 1.78
N ILE A 134 11.95 -1.10 2.57
CA ILE A 134 11.65 -1.08 4.00
C ILE A 134 10.14 -1.16 4.19
N SER A 135 9.38 -0.35 3.45
CA SER A 135 7.92 -0.33 3.53
C SER A 135 7.31 -1.69 3.18
N HIS A 136 7.77 -2.32 2.11
CA HIS A 136 7.32 -3.67 1.74
C HIS A 136 7.65 -4.72 2.82
N SER A 137 8.85 -4.67 3.41
CA SER A 137 9.24 -5.60 4.47
C SER A 137 8.34 -5.47 5.71
N ILE A 138 7.97 -4.25 6.06
CA ILE A 138 7.05 -3.96 7.18
C ILE A 138 5.65 -4.43 6.86
N GLU A 139 5.16 -4.16 5.64
CA GLU A 139 3.85 -4.62 5.19
C GLU A 139 3.75 -6.15 5.25
N LEU A 140 4.76 -6.84 4.72
CA LEU A 140 4.83 -8.31 4.77
C LEU A 140 4.86 -8.85 6.20
N LYS A 141 5.62 -8.20 7.10
CA LYS A 141 5.68 -8.57 8.51
C LYS A 141 4.32 -8.45 9.20
N VAL A 142 3.56 -7.40 8.92
CA VAL A 142 2.27 -7.13 9.57
C VAL A 142 1.14 -7.97 8.97
N GLN A 143 1.12 -8.15 7.65
CA GLN A 143 0.03 -8.84 6.95
C GLN A 143 0.29 -10.34 6.74
N GLY A 144 1.54 -10.78 6.82
CA GLY A 144 1.96 -12.15 6.52
C GLY A 144 2.00 -12.48 5.03
N ILE A 145 1.35 -11.68 4.19
CA ILE A 145 1.33 -11.79 2.73
C ILE A 145 1.15 -10.40 2.12
N ALA A 146 2.05 -10.01 1.24
CA ALA A 146 2.00 -8.74 0.53
C ALA A 146 2.76 -8.84 -0.79
N SER A 147 2.35 -8.07 -1.80
CA SER A 147 3.15 -7.85 -3.00
C SER A 147 3.88 -6.52 -2.89
N ARG A 148 4.92 -6.33 -3.70
CA ARG A 148 5.62 -5.04 -3.76
C ARG A 148 4.80 -3.93 -4.44
N MET A 149 3.71 -4.29 -5.11
CA MET A 149 2.95 -3.39 -5.97
C MET A 149 2.52 -2.12 -5.23
N ASP A 150 1.92 -2.24 -4.06
CA ASP A 150 1.35 -1.10 -3.35
C ASP A 150 2.44 -0.14 -2.87
N THR A 151 3.40 -0.62 -2.10
CA THR A 151 4.47 0.21 -1.53
C THR A 151 5.39 0.82 -2.60
N PHE A 152 5.70 0.10 -3.67
CA PHE A 152 6.52 0.63 -4.76
C PHE A 152 5.73 1.63 -5.62
N SER A 153 4.46 1.36 -5.95
CA SER A 153 3.64 2.32 -6.69
C SER A 153 3.55 3.66 -5.97
N GLU A 154 3.29 3.64 -4.68
CA GLU A 154 3.12 4.84 -3.86
C GLU A 154 4.43 5.58 -3.59
N THR A 155 5.56 4.87 -3.58
CA THR A 155 6.89 5.50 -3.43
C THR A 155 7.38 6.15 -4.72
N TYR A 156 7.19 5.48 -5.85
CA TYR A 156 7.72 5.94 -7.12
C TYR A 156 6.76 6.84 -7.89
N GLY A 157 5.46 6.63 -7.74
CA GLY A 157 4.41 7.38 -8.44
C GLY A 157 4.33 7.10 -9.94
N GLY A 158 3.18 7.39 -10.52
CA GLY A 158 2.91 7.23 -11.96
C GLY A 158 2.23 5.89 -12.29
N LEU A 159 2.31 5.50 -13.56
CA LEU A 159 1.83 4.25 -14.07
C LEU A 159 2.97 3.23 -14.07
N ILE A 160 2.78 2.11 -13.40
CA ILE A 160 3.84 1.12 -13.15
C ILE A 160 3.38 -0.27 -13.55
N TYR A 161 4.21 -0.94 -14.34
CA TYR A 161 4.10 -2.35 -14.63
C TYR A 161 5.05 -3.16 -13.74
N PHE A 162 4.53 -4.15 -13.10
CA PHE A 162 5.27 -5.14 -12.32
C PHE A 162 5.33 -6.43 -13.13
N PRO A 163 6.52 -6.87 -13.58
CA PRO A 163 6.66 -8.09 -14.36
C PRO A 163 6.42 -9.34 -13.49
N GLU A 164 6.19 -10.46 -14.14
CA GLU A 164 6.14 -11.76 -13.50
C GLU A 164 7.45 -12.09 -12.75
N GLY A 165 7.41 -13.04 -11.83
CA GLY A 165 8.58 -13.47 -11.05
C GLY A 165 8.92 -12.56 -9.88
N GLY A 166 8.14 -11.50 -9.64
CA GLY A 166 8.28 -10.67 -8.43
C GLY A 166 9.51 -9.75 -8.40
N ASN A 167 10.26 -9.59 -9.49
CA ASN A 167 11.49 -8.79 -9.53
C ASN A 167 11.33 -7.56 -10.43
N GLY A 168 11.84 -6.40 -9.96
CA GLY A 168 11.84 -5.16 -10.72
C GLY A 168 10.44 -4.55 -10.91
N PHE A 169 10.41 -3.45 -11.61
CA PHE A 169 9.21 -2.77 -12.12
C PHE A 169 9.62 -1.87 -13.29
N GLU A 170 8.65 -1.48 -14.08
CA GLU A 170 8.83 -0.57 -15.20
C GLU A 170 7.85 0.60 -15.08
N LYS A 171 8.33 1.83 -15.17
CA LYS A 171 7.46 3.00 -15.34
C LYS A 171 6.99 3.08 -16.77
N LEU A 172 5.68 3.07 -16.95
CA LEU A 172 5.07 3.24 -18.27
C LEU A 172 4.83 4.71 -18.53
N ASN A 173 5.25 5.18 -19.71
CA ASN A 173 5.05 6.56 -20.14
C ASN A 173 3.78 6.66 -20.99
N ALA A 174 2.62 6.43 -20.36
CA ALA A 174 1.32 6.53 -21.01
C ALA A 174 0.37 7.37 -20.16
N LYS A 175 -0.62 7.98 -20.79
CA LYS A 175 -1.68 8.72 -20.12
C LYS A 175 -2.95 7.89 -20.14
N VAL A 176 -3.33 7.38 -18.99
CA VAL A 176 -4.59 6.66 -18.79
C VAL A 176 -5.61 7.58 -18.13
N ASN A 177 -6.75 7.81 -18.81
CA ASN A 177 -7.89 8.52 -18.23
C ASN A 177 -8.79 7.50 -17.55
N LEU A 178 -9.01 7.66 -16.25
CA LEU A 178 -9.77 6.71 -15.45
C LEU A 178 -10.79 7.45 -14.58
N THR A 179 -12.00 6.90 -14.49
CA THR A 179 -12.99 7.26 -13.48
C THR A 179 -13.12 6.08 -12.52
N ALA A 180 -12.75 6.31 -11.26
CA ALA A 180 -12.85 5.29 -10.23
C ALA A 180 -14.03 5.59 -9.30
N GLY A 181 -14.91 4.61 -9.10
CA GLY A 181 -15.95 4.61 -8.08
C GLY A 181 -15.63 3.55 -7.02
N TYR A 182 -16.00 3.81 -5.77
CA TYR A 182 -15.85 2.82 -4.71
C TYR A 182 -17.08 2.72 -3.83
N ILE A 183 -17.27 1.54 -3.26
CA ILE A 183 -18.26 1.28 -2.22
C ILE A 183 -17.54 0.74 -0.98
N LYS A 184 -18.11 0.97 0.19
CA LYS A 184 -17.55 0.45 1.44
C LYS A 184 -17.47 -1.08 1.36
N ARG A 185 -16.28 -1.64 1.56
CA ARG A 185 -16.06 -3.09 1.55
C ARG A 185 -16.62 -3.73 2.81
N SER A 186 -17.27 -4.87 2.65
CA SER A 186 -17.73 -5.73 3.76
C SER A 186 -16.65 -6.67 4.29
N MET A 187 -15.56 -6.85 3.54
CA MET A 187 -14.45 -7.74 3.86
C MET A 187 -13.11 -7.01 3.85
N THR A 188 -12.20 -7.43 4.72
CA THR A 188 -10.83 -6.96 4.72
C THR A 188 -10.02 -7.59 3.58
N THR A 189 -8.90 -6.95 3.19
CA THR A 189 -7.97 -7.51 2.20
C THR A 189 -7.47 -8.90 2.62
N ALA A 190 -7.18 -9.10 3.90
CA ALA A 190 -6.74 -10.39 4.43
C ALA A 190 -7.77 -11.49 4.25
N GLU A 191 -9.06 -11.22 4.47
CA GLU A 191 -10.15 -12.18 4.26
C GLU A 191 -10.31 -12.55 2.78
N VAL A 192 -10.16 -11.58 1.88
CA VAL A 192 -10.23 -11.84 0.43
C VAL A 192 -9.03 -12.69 -0.01
N LEU A 193 -7.82 -12.35 0.41
CA LEU A 193 -6.61 -13.14 0.12
C LEU A 193 -6.71 -14.57 0.69
N TRP A 194 -7.29 -14.72 1.87
CA TRP A 194 -7.54 -16.05 2.45
C TRP A 194 -8.50 -16.89 1.60
N ARG A 195 -9.56 -16.29 1.03
CA ARG A 195 -10.47 -16.99 0.11
C ARG A 195 -9.77 -17.45 -1.16
N VAL A 196 -8.92 -16.59 -1.74
CA VAL A 196 -8.12 -16.92 -2.92
C VAL A 196 -7.16 -18.07 -2.60
N ARG A 197 -6.52 -18.04 -1.42
CA ARG A 197 -5.66 -19.13 -0.95
C ARG A 197 -6.44 -20.45 -0.78
N LYS A 198 -7.65 -20.40 -0.22
CA LYS A 198 -8.52 -21.59 -0.11
C LYS A 198 -8.89 -22.17 -1.47
N LEU A 199 -9.12 -21.35 -2.48
CA LEU A 199 -9.33 -21.83 -3.84
C LEU A 199 -8.10 -22.59 -4.36
N LYS A 200 -6.90 -22.05 -4.13
CA LYS A 200 -5.66 -22.74 -4.47
C LYS A 200 -5.53 -24.11 -3.79
N GLU A 201 -5.83 -24.16 -2.49
CA GLU A 201 -5.74 -25.40 -1.70
C GLU A 201 -6.81 -26.45 -2.10
N SER A 202 -8.01 -26.03 -2.49
CA SER A 202 -9.12 -26.92 -2.84
C SER A 202 -9.18 -27.32 -4.32
N ASN A 203 -8.68 -26.47 -5.22
CA ASN A 203 -8.70 -26.70 -6.66
C ASN A 203 -7.55 -25.96 -7.35
N GLU A 204 -6.35 -26.50 -7.23
CA GLU A 204 -5.14 -25.90 -7.77
C GLU A 204 -5.19 -25.75 -9.30
N LEU A 205 -5.80 -26.70 -10.02
CA LEU A 205 -5.95 -26.61 -11.48
C LEU A 205 -6.78 -25.41 -11.90
N LEU A 206 -7.93 -25.18 -11.25
CA LEU A 206 -8.78 -24.03 -11.52
C LEU A 206 -8.07 -22.74 -11.13
N PHE A 207 -7.42 -22.72 -9.96
CA PHE A 207 -6.67 -21.58 -9.49
C PHE A 207 -5.59 -21.17 -10.51
N ASN A 208 -4.76 -22.12 -10.98
CA ASN A 208 -3.70 -21.84 -11.94
C ASN A 208 -4.27 -21.31 -13.26
N LYS A 209 -5.34 -21.88 -13.80
CA LYS A 209 -5.98 -21.37 -15.01
C LYS A 209 -6.49 -19.92 -14.85
N ILE A 210 -7.09 -19.58 -13.72
CA ILE A 210 -7.52 -18.21 -13.45
C ILE A 210 -6.31 -17.26 -13.39
N MET A 211 -5.24 -17.65 -12.68
CA MET A 211 -4.03 -16.83 -12.57
C MET A 211 -3.33 -16.64 -13.92
N ASP A 212 -3.30 -17.66 -14.76
CA ASP A 212 -2.74 -17.57 -16.12
C ASP A 212 -3.58 -16.66 -17.03
N MET A 213 -4.92 -16.71 -16.93
CA MET A 213 -5.79 -15.77 -17.65
C MET A 213 -5.55 -14.33 -17.22
N ILE A 214 -5.44 -14.07 -15.90
CA ILE A 214 -5.14 -12.72 -15.38
C ILE A 214 -3.77 -12.24 -15.89
N GLU A 215 -2.78 -13.14 -15.95
CA GLU A 215 -1.46 -12.83 -16.50
C GLU A 215 -1.54 -12.43 -17.97
N GLU A 216 -2.22 -13.22 -18.80
CA GLU A 216 -2.36 -12.93 -20.24
C GLU A 216 -3.08 -11.60 -20.48
N ILE A 217 -4.17 -11.33 -19.75
CA ILE A 217 -4.88 -10.05 -19.82
C ILE A 217 -3.96 -8.90 -19.42
N THR A 218 -3.19 -9.06 -18.33
CA THR A 218 -2.27 -8.02 -17.85
C THR A 218 -1.15 -7.75 -18.87
N LYS A 219 -0.56 -8.80 -19.47
CA LYS A 219 0.45 -8.66 -20.51
C LYS A 219 -0.12 -7.96 -21.76
N LYS A 220 -1.34 -8.30 -22.15
CA LYS A 220 -2.03 -7.64 -23.26
C LYS A 220 -2.31 -6.17 -22.94
N ALA A 221 -2.81 -5.87 -21.75
CA ALA A 221 -3.04 -4.50 -21.30
C ALA A 221 -1.75 -3.65 -21.32
N ARG A 222 -0.60 -4.23 -20.95
CA ARG A 222 0.69 -3.54 -21.06
C ARG A 222 1.04 -3.18 -22.51
N MET A 223 0.79 -4.09 -23.45
CA MET A 223 1.06 -3.84 -24.88
C MET A 223 0.11 -2.79 -25.47
N SER A 224 -1.12 -2.72 -24.97
CA SER A 224 -2.17 -1.81 -25.42
C SER A 224 -2.32 -0.57 -24.54
N ILE A 225 -1.29 -0.21 -23.78
CA ILE A 225 -1.39 0.81 -22.71
C ILE A 225 -1.78 2.20 -23.24
N ASP A 226 -1.46 2.50 -24.48
CA ASP A 226 -1.80 3.76 -25.17
C ASP A 226 -3.18 3.69 -25.87
N ASN A 227 -3.81 2.52 -25.93
CA ASN A 227 -5.14 2.31 -26.51
C ASN A 227 -6.21 2.24 -25.43
N GLN A 228 -6.88 3.37 -25.18
CA GLN A 228 -7.86 3.54 -24.11
C GLN A 228 -9.08 2.61 -24.25
N ASP A 229 -9.53 2.38 -25.49
CA ASP A 229 -10.70 1.54 -25.77
C ASP A 229 -10.38 0.06 -25.51
N GLU A 230 -9.22 -0.40 -25.93
CA GLU A 230 -8.76 -1.75 -25.67
C GLU A 230 -8.52 -2.01 -24.19
N LEU A 231 -7.95 -1.04 -23.45
CA LEU A 231 -7.82 -1.12 -22.01
C LEU A 231 -9.18 -1.26 -21.32
N GLY A 232 -10.18 -0.49 -21.75
CA GLY A 232 -11.54 -0.58 -21.25
C GLY A 232 -12.14 -1.97 -21.48
N LEU A 233 -11.96 -2.56 -22.66
CA LEU A 233 -12.42 -3.92 -22.94
C LEU A 233 -11.72 -4.99 -22.10
N LEU A 234 -10.43 -4.83 -21.82
CA LEU A 234 -9.66 -5.79 -21.02
C LEU A 234 -10.02 -5.73 -19.53
N MET A 235 -10.69 -4.68 -19.06
CA MET A 235 -11.18 -4.53 -17.67
C MET A 235 -12.51 -5.26 -17.42
N TYR A 236 -13.22 -5.69 -18.49
CA TYR A 236 -14.45 -6.46 -18.40
C TYR A 236 -14.18 -7.97 -18.40
#